data_179d1ca1801fda64a8266bacaca614bb
#
_entry.id   179d1ca1801fda64a8266bacaca614bb
#
_cell.length_a   1.000
_cell.length_b   1.000
_cell.length_c   1.000
_cell.angle_alpha   90.00
_cell.angle_beta   90.00
_cell.angle_gamma   90.00
#
_symmetry.space_group_name_H-M   'P 1'
#
loop_
_entity.id
_entity.type
_entity.pdbx_description
1 polymer ?
#
loop_
_entity_poly.entity_id
_entity_poly.type
_entity_poly.pdbx_seq_one_letter_code
_entity_poly.pdbx_strand_id
1 'polypeptide(L)'
;NESILDLFWNGKTDEDGLPVYDERIVRTLEKDTTQSADEALVEIYKKLRPGEPPTVESARNLFDNLFFDARRYDLARVGRYKLNKKLGWRQRMLGQTLAQPIVDPETGEIILDAGVQVGEEQLDIVANSHVFDGEGFAEFYIVNNDGVESKVICNNCNLPFDHRTVTREDMIANISYLLNLMDG
;
A
#
# COMPACT_ATOMS: atom_id res chain seq x y z
N ASN A 1 3.32 3.54 -18.12
CA ASN A 1 2.36 4.35 -17.36
C ASN A 1 1.01 3.64 -17.19
N GLU A 2 0.52 2.84 -18.16
CA GLU A 2 -0.70 2.05 -18.02
C GLU A 2 -0.65 1.14 -16.78
N SER A 3 0.47 0.45 -16.58
CA SER A 3 0.65 -0.42 -15.39
C SER A 3 0.53 0.32 -14.06
N ILE A 4 0.85 1.62 -14.00
CA ILE A 4 0.72 2.45 -12.79
C ILE A 4 -0.74 2.84 -12.61
N LEU A 5 -1.44 3.19 -13.68
CA LEU A 5 -2.86 3.52 -13.63
C LEU A 5 -3.67 2.32 -13.12
N ASP A 6 -3.42 1.13 -13.68
CA ASP A 6 -4.09 -0.10 -13.26
C ASP A 6 -3.81 -0.47 -11.80
N LEU A 7 -2.58 -0.20 -11.33
CA LEU A 7 -2.18 -0.47 -9.95
C LEU A 7 -2.98 0.33 -8.92
N PHE A 8 -3.38 1.56 -9.28
CA PHE A 8 -4.16 2.45 -8.42
C PHE A 8 -5.63 2.54 -8.83
N TRP A 9 -6.08 1.70 -9.77
CA TRP A 9 -7.47 1.68 -10.15
C TRP A 9 -8.35 1.17 -9.00
N ASN A 10 -9.43 1.90 -8.73
CA ASN A 10 -10.35 1.62 -7.63
C ASN A 10 -11.59 0.81 -8.05
N GLY A 11 -11.60 0.24 -9.26
CA GLY A 11 -12.71 -0.54 -9.79
C GLY A 11 -13.83 0.28 -10.45
N LYS A 12 -13.74 1.61 -10.46
CA LYS A 12 -14.75 2.46 -11.14
C LYS A 12 -14.64 2.38 -12.65
N THR A 13 -15.78 2.25 -13.31
CA THR A 13 -15.91 2.31 -14.78
C THR A 13 -16.89 3.41 -15.18
N ASP A 14 -16.72 3.93 -16.39
CA ASP A 14 -17.66 4.87 -16.99
C ASP A 14 -18.90 4.17 -17.56
N GLU A 15 -19.77 4.94 -18.23
CA GLU A 15 -20.99 4.44 -18.86
C GLU A 15 -20.72 3.43 -19.98
N ASP A 16 -19.53 3.47 -20.58
CA ASP A 16 -19.09 2.57 -21.65
C ASP A 16 -18.32 1.33 -21.10
N GLY A 17 -18.19 1.23 -19.78
CA GLY A 17 -17.47 0.13 -19.09
C GLY A 17 -15.95 0.26 -19.11
N LEU A 18 -15.42 1.43 -19.48
CA LEU A 18 -13.98 1.69 -19.48
C LEU A 18 -13.50 2.11 -18.07
N PRO A 19 -12.28 1.72 -17.65
CA PRO A 19 -11.76 2.08 -16.35
C PRO A 19 -11.59 3.59 -16.17
N VAL A 20 -12.16 4.12 -15.09
CA VAL A 20 -11.97 5.51 -14.67
C VAL A 20 -10.82 5.57 -13.67
N TYR A 21 -9.76 6.27 -14.04
CA TYR A 21 -8.57 6.43 -13.21
C TYR A 21 -8.62 7.70 -12.37
N ASP A 22 -7.90 7.69 -11.25
CA ASP A 22 -7.76 8.88 -10.39
C ASP A 22 -7.07 10.02 -11.15
N GLU A 23 -7.74 11.16 -11.24
CA GLU A 23 -7.27 12.33 -12.00
C GLU A 23 -5.91 12.86 -11.49
N ARG A 24 -5.63 12.71 -10.18
CA ARG A 24 -4.35 13.14 -9.59
C ARG A 24 -3.19 12.29 -10.11
N ILE A 25 -3.41 10.97 -10.24
CA ILE A 25 -2.42 10.06 -10.83
C ILE A 25 -2.24 10.36 -12.31
N VAL A 26 -3.34 10.50 -13.07
CA VAL A 26 -3.29 10.83 -14.50
C VAL A 26 -2.50 12.12 -14.73
N ARG A 27 -2.84 13.19 -14.03
CA ARG A 27 -2.15 14.49 -14.16
C ARG A 27 -0.68 14.44 -13.71
N THR A 28 -0.35 13.58 -12.77
CA THR A 28 1.05 13.36 -12.35
C THR A 28 1.84 12.69 -13.46
N LEU A 29 1.27 11.66 -14.09
CA LEU A 29 1.90 10.95 -15.20
C LEU A 29 2.04 11.83 -16.46
N GLU A 30 1.10 12.73 -16.71
CA GLU A 30 1.20 13.70 -17.82
C GLU A 30 2.39 14.67 -17.67
N LYS A 31 2.78 14.97 -16.42
CA LYS A 31 3.94 15.81 -16.12
C LYS A 31 5.26 15.07 -16.10
N ASP A 32 5.21 13.76 -16.10
CA ASP A 32 6.41 12.92 -16.09
C ASP A 32 7.03 12.92 -17.51
N THR A 33 8.24 13.46 -17.61
CA THR A 33 9.00 13.51 -18.86
C THR A 33 9.90 12.29 -19.07
N THR A 34 9.99 11.41 -18.07
CA THR A 34 10.85 10.23 -18.14
C THR A 34 10.19 9.11 -18.95
N GLN A 35 11.00 8.36 -19.71
CA GLN A 35 10.53 7.28 -20.56
C GLN A 35 10.79 5.89 -19.97
N SER A 36 11.58 5.81 -18.90
CA SER A 36 11.94 4.56 -18.25
C SER A 36 12.14 4.74 -16.75
N ALA A 37 12.09 3.63 -15.99
CA ALA A 37 12.38 3.62 -14.57
C ALA A 37 13.82 4.10 -14.26
N ASP A 38 14.77 3.77 -15.11
CA ASP A 38 16.16 4.18 -14.96
C ASP A 38 16.32 5.70 -15.15
N GLU A 39 15.64 6.29 -16.13
CA GLU A 39 15.61 7.74 -16.29
C GLU A 39 14.96 8.44 -15.08
N ALA A 40 13.86 7.89 -14.56
CA ALA A 40 13.20 8.43 -13.38
C ALA A 40 14.13 8.39 -12.16
N LEU A 41 14.86 7.30 -11.94
CA LEU A 41 15.86 7.21 -10.87
C LEU A 41 16.97 8.24 -11.02
N VAL A 42 17.45 8.46 -12.24
CA VAL A 42 18.46 9.49 -12.54
C VAL A 42 17.93 10.89 -12.25
N GLU A 43 16.70 11.19 -12.62
CA GLU A 43 16.07 12.49 -12.31
C GLU A 43 15.90 12.69 -10.80
N ILE A 44 15.50 11.67 -10.05
CA ILE A 44 15.43 11.69 -8.58
C ILE A 44 16.84 11.97 -8.01
N TYR A 45 17.86 11.27 -8.51
CA TYR A 45 19.23 11.45 -8.07
C TYR A 45 19.72 12.90 -8.24
N LYS A 46 19.47 13.50 -9.41
CA LYS A 46 19.83 14.91 -9.69
C LYS A 46 19.18 15.88 -8.69
N LYS A 47 17.96 15.59 -8.24
CA LYS A 47 17.25 16.41 -7.24
C LYS A 47 17.83 16.25 -5.84
N LEU A 48 18.21 15.02 -5.47
CA LEU A 48 18.76 14.73 -4.15
C LEU A 48 20.25 15.11 -4.02
N ARG A 49 21.02 15.03 -5.13
CA ARG A 49 22.45 15.34 -5.17
C ARG A 49 22.80 16.24 -6.34
N PRO A 50 22.41 17.52 -6.25
CA PRO A 50 22.73 18.50 -7.29
C PRO A 50 24.26 18.67 -7.42
N GLY A 51 24.75 18.67 -8.65
CA GLY A 51 26.16 18.86 -8.96
C GLY A 51 27.00 17.57 -9.09
N GLU A 52 26.47 16.40 -8.74
CA GLU A 52 27.12 15.11 -9.02
C GLU A 52 26.63 14.56 -10.36
N PRO A 53 27.53 14.04 -11.23
CA PRO A 53 27.11 13.40 -12.47
C PRO A 53 26.37 12.09 -12.15
N PRO A 54 25.11 11.95 -12.57
CA PRO A 54 24.32 10.77 -12.24
C PRO A 54 24.67 9.59 -13.16
N THR A 55 24.76 8.41 -12.57
CA THR A 55 24.70 7.13 -13.29
C THR A 55 23.47 6.36 -12.81
N VAL A 56 22.94 5.46 -13.63
CA VAL A 56 21.80 4.61 -13.26
C VAL A 56 22.12 3.80 -12.00
N GLU A 57 23.35 3.27 -11.92
CA GLU A 57 23.79 2.47 -10.79
C GLU A 57 23.86 3.31 -9.49
N SER A 58 24.46 4.50 -9.54
CA SER A 58 24.53 5.38 -8.36
C SER A 58 23.15 5.86 -7.92
N ALA A 59 22.26 6.13 -8.87
CA ALA A 59 20.89 6.53 -8.60
C ALA A 59 20.09 5.39 -7.94
N ARG A 60 20.20 4.17 -8.45
CA ARG A 60 19.55 2.99 -7.88
C ARG A 60 20.08 2.69 -6.47
N ASN A 61 21.38 2.67 -6.27
CA ASN A 61 22.00 2.45 -4.97
C ASN A 61 21.58 3.52 -3.95
N LEU A 62 21.48 4.78 -4.35
CA LEU A 62 21.00 5.84 -3.46
C LEU A 62 19.55 5.60 -3.04
N PHE A 63 18.67 5.28 -3.99
CA PHE A 63 17.26 5.05 -3.74
C PHE A 63 17.04 3.82 -2.85
N ASP A 64 17.70 2.71 -3.16
CA ASP A 64 17.61 1.47 -2.37
C ASP A 64 18.13 1.69 -0.94
N ASN A 65 19.22 2.40 -0.78
CA ASN A 65 19.78 2.72 0.54
C ASN A 65 18.86 3.64 1.36
N LEU A 66 18.13 4.54 0.72
CA LEU A 66 17.24 5.47 1.42
C LEU A 66 15.95 4.79 1.90
N PHE A 67 15.42 3.83 1.14
CA PHE A 67 14.08 3.32 1.39
C PHE A 67 14.01 1.82 1.71
N PHE A 68 14.96 1.02 1.23
CA PHE A 68 14.85 -0.44 1.27
C PHE A 68 16.01 -1.17 1.97
N ASP A 69 17.11 -0.51 2.28
CA ASP A 69 18.19 -1.13 3.06
C ASP A 69 17.89 -1.08 4.55
N ALA A 70 17.54 -2.22 5.14
CA ALA A 70 17.25 -2.35 6.56
C ALA A 70 18.38 -1.90 7.50
N ARG A 71 19.63 -1.86 7.00
CA ARG A 71 20.78 -1.38 7.79
C ARG A 71 20.91 0.14 7.81
N ARG A 72 20.31 0.82 6.84
CA ARG A 72 20.43 2.27 6.64
C ARG A 72 19.13 3.01 6.89
N TYR A 73 18.01 2.43 6.48
CA TYR A 73 16.69 3.00 6.68
C TYR A 73 16.05 2.41 7.93
N ASP A 74 15.73 3.26 8.88
CA ASP A 74 15.09 2.86 10.13
C ASP A 74 13.97 3.85 10.49
N LEU A 75 12.73 3.36 10.47
CA LEU A 75 11.57 4.10 10.97
C LEU A 75 11.64 4.36 12.47
N ALA A 76 12.44 3.60 13.20
CA ALA A 76 12.44 3.53 14.66
C ALA A 76 11.05 3.23 15.25
N ARG A 77 10.97 3.06 16.56
CA ARG A 77 9.70 2.76 17.25
C ARG A 77 8.67 3.87 17.07
N VAL A 78 9.10 5.13 17.13
CA VAL A 78 8.21 6.29 17.01
C VAL A 78 7.65 6.41 15.59
N GLY A 79 8.48 6.24 14.57
CA GLY A 79 8.04 6.26 13.16
C GLY A 79 7.07 5.12 12.87
N ARG A 80 7.37 3.91 13.33
CA ARG A 80 6.50 2.73 13.18
C ARG A 80 5.15 2.94 13.88
N TYR A 81 5.17 3.46 15.10
CA TYR A 81 3.94 3.77 15.82
C TYR A 81 3.07 4.80 15.07
N LYS A 82 3.68 5.88 14.57
CA LYS A 82 2.94 6.91 13.79
C LYS A 82 2.39 6.35 12.48
N LEU A 83 3.16 5.52 11.79
CA LEU A 83 2.73 4.86 10.56
C LEU A 83 1.51 3.96 10.83
N ASN A 84 1.61 3.07 11.81
CA ASN A 84 0.54 2.14 12.17
C ASN A 84 -0.71 2.86 12.67
N LYS A 85 -0.55 3.97 13.40
CA LYS A 85 -1.67 4.77 13.88
C LYS A 85 -2.45 5.42 12.74
N LYS A 86 -1.79 5.82 11.64
CA LYS A 86 -2.43 6.53 10.52
C LYS A 86 -2.80 5.62 9.35
N LEU A 87 -2.01 4.59 9.10
CA LEU A 87 -2.08 3.76 7.90
C LEU A 87 -2.24 2.26 8.21
N GLY A 88 -2.45 1.92 9.48
CA GLY A 88 -2.63 0.53 9.91
C GLY A 88 -3.89 -0.12 9.31
N TRP A 89 -3.83 -1.43 9.09
CA TRP A 89 -4.92 -2.21 8.53
C TRP A 89 -6.22 -2.10 9.34
N ARG A 90 -6.13 -2.07 10.67
CA ARG A 90 -7.30 -1.93 11.56
C ARG A 90 -8.12 -0.67 11.23
N GLN A 91 -7.45 0.47 11.09
CA GLN A 91 -8.11 1.73 10.79
C GLN A 91 -8.75 1.76 9.39
N ARG A 92 -8.13 1.05 8.43
CA ARG A 92 -8.65 0.96 7.07
C ARG A 92 -9.83 0.01 6.94
N MET A 93 -9.92 -1.00 7.79
CA MET A 93 -11.02 -1.98 7.79
C MET A 93 -12.20 -1.57 8.67
N LEU A 94 -11.95 -0.77 9.71
CA LEU A 94 -12.99 -0.37 10.66
C LEU A 94 -14.17 0.30 9.95
N GLY A 95 -15.37 -0.20 10.20
CA GLY A 95 -16.63 0.31 9.61
C GLY A 95 -16.90 -0.13 8.17
N GLN A 96 -15.95 -0.79 7.51
CA GLN A 96 -16.12 -1.32 6.16
C GLN A 96 -16.82 -2.69 6.18
N THR A 97 -17.30 -3.13 5.03
CA THR A 97 -17.88 -4.46 4.86
C THR A 97 -16.90 -5.37 4.13
N LEU A 98 -16.73 -6.60 4.57
CA LEU A 98 -15.86 -7.57 3.90
C LEU A 98 -16.46 -7.96 2.55
N ALA A 99 -15.67 -7.83 1.47
CA ALA A 99 -16.03 -8.32 0.14
C ALA A 99 -15.77 -9.83 0.01
N GLN A 100 -14.74 -10.32 0.70
CA GLN A 100 -14.34 -11.72 0.69
C GLN A 100 -14.14 -12.21 2.12
N PRO A 101 -14.28 -13.53 2.38
CA PRO A 101 -14.04 -14.08 3.71
C PRO A 101 -12.55 -13.94 4.08
N ILE A 102 -12.30 -13.76 5.36
CA ILE A 102 -10.95 -13.86 5.93
C ILE A 102 -10.75 -15.30 6.38
N VAL A 103 -9.70 -15.93 5.86
CA VAL A 103 -9.41 -17.35 6.09
C VAL A 103 -8.06 -17.46 6.80
N ASP A 104 -7.99 -18.38 7.75
CA ASP A 104 -6.73 -18.76 8.39
C ASP A 104 -5.83 -19.46 7.38
N PRO A 105 -4.60 -18.98 7.12
CA PRO A 105 -3.72 -19.54 6.10
C PRO A 105 -3.17 -20.93 6.47
N GLU A 106 -3.16 -21.31 7.75
CA GLU A 106 -2.65 -22.59 8.21
C GLU A 106 -3.74 -23.68 8.22
N THR A 107 -4.92 -23.33 8.71
CA THR A 107 -6.03 -24.29 8.89
C THR A 107 -7.03 -24.29 7.77
N GLY A 108 -7.13 -23.21 7.00
CA GLY A 108 -8.17 -22.99 6.00
C GLY A 108 -9.54 -22.66 6.59
N GLU A 109 -9.64 -22.46 7.91
CA GLU A 109 -10.90 -22.08 8.56
C GLU A 109 -11.27 -20.63 8.24
N ILE A 110 -12.57 -20.39 8.05
CA ILE A 110 -13.10 -19.04 7.88
C ILE A 110 -13.15 -18.35 9.24
N ILE A 111 -12.37 -17.29 9.38
CA ILE A 111 -12.32 -16.45 10.59
C ILE A 111 -13.49 -15.46 10.59
N LEU A 112 -13.71 -14.80 9.46
CA LEU A 112 -14.84 -13.90 9.24
C LEU A 112 -15.42 -14.14 7.84
N ASP A 113 -16.73 -14.17 7.73
CA ASP A 113 -17.43 -14.35 6.45
C ASP A 113 -17.46 -13.07 5.62
N ALA A 114 -17.62 -13.23 4.30
CA ALA A 114 -17.93 -12.13 3.40
C ALA A 114 -19.29 -11.48 3.81
N GLY A 115 -19.40 -10.18 3.60
CA GLY A 115 -20.59 -9.40 3.96
C GLY A 115 -20.65 -8.96 5.44
N VAL A 116 -19.69 -9.38 6.27
CA VAL A 116 -19.61 -8.95 7.67
C VAL A 116 -19.14 -7.49 7.72
N GLN A 117 -19.85 -6.65 8.47
CA GLN A 117 -19.38 -5.30 8.79
C GLN A 117 -18.33 -5.38 9.90
N VAL A 118 -17.17 -4.80 9.64
CA VAL A 118 -16.00 -4.89 10.51
C VAL A 118 -16.10 -3.85 11.63
N GLY A 119 -16.34 -4.30 12.85
CA GLY A 119 -16.24 -3.49 14.07
C GLY A 119 -14.97 -3.81 14.87
N GLU A 120 -14.82 -3.23 16.04
CA GLU A 120 -13.65 -3.47 16.91
C GLU A 120 -13.50 -4.93 17.32
N GLU A 121 -14.61 -5.62 17.59
CA GLU A 121 -14.62 -7.05 17.95
C GLU A 121 -14.05 -7.91 16.81
N GLN A 122 -14.50 -7.67 15.57
CA GLN A 122 -13.99 -8.36 14.38
C GLN A 122 -12.51 -8.10 14.14
N LEU A 123 -12.07 -6.86 14.37
CA LEU A 123 -10.65 -6.50 14.27
C LEU A 123 -9.80 -7.23 15.32
N ASP A 124 -10.33 -7.43 16.52
CA ASP A 124 -9.63 -8.17 17.57
C ASP A 124 -9.56 -9.68 17.25
N ILE A 125 -10.62 -10.24 16.69
CA ILE A 125 -10.62 -11.62 16.20
C ILE A 125 -9.52 -11.82 15.15
N VAL A 126 -9.48 -10.96 14.14
CA VAL A 126 -8.44 -11.03 13.08
C VAL A 126 -7.04 -10.82 13.66
N ALA A 127 -6.86 -9.85 14.59
CA ALA A 127 -5.55 -9.57 15.18
C ALA A 127 -4.99 -10.74 16.02
N ASN A 128 -5.87 -11.56 16.59
CA ASN A 128 -5.50 -12.71 17.40
C ASN A 128 -5.46 -14.03 16.60
N SER A 129 -5.71 -13.97 15.30
CA SER A 129 -5.65 -15.12 14.40
C SER A 129 -4.26 -15.24 13.76
N HIS A 130 -4.02 -16.37 13.06
CA HIS A 130 -2.78 -16.65 12.36
C HIS A 130 -2.67 -15.99 10.96
N VAL A 131 -3.60 -15.09 10.60
CA VAL A 131 -3.62 -14.44 9.28
C VAL A 131 -2.32 -13.71 8.93
N PHE A 132 -1.59 -13.25 9.95
CA PHE A 132 -0.32 -12.53 9.78
C PHE A 132 0.93 -13.40 9.90
N ASP A 133 0.78 -14.70 10.19
CA ASP A 133 1.90 -15.61 10.47
C ASP A 133 2.40 -16.31 9.18
N GLY A 134 1.63 -16.23 8.09
CA GLY A 134 1.97 -16.84 6.81
C GLY A 134 3.13 -16.15 6.06
N GLU A 135 3.71 -16.87 5.10
CA GLU A 135 4.65 -16.28 4.15
C GLU A 135 3.86 -15.36 3.18
N GLY A 136 4.17 -14.08 3.22
CA GLY A 136 3.54 -13.10 2.35
C GLY A 136 2.80 -12.00 3.08
N PHE A 137 1.92 -11.33 2.35
CA PHE A 137 1.16 -10.19 2.86
C PHE A 137 -0.24 -10.63 3.29
N ALA A 138 -0.71 -10.15 4.44
CA ALA A 138 -2.11 -10.25 4.76
C ALA A 138 -2.89 -9.32 3.82
N GLU A 139 -3.81 -9.88 3.08
CA GLU A 139 -4.67 -9.16 2.15
C GLU A 139 -6.12 -9.28 2.57
N PHE A 140 -6.79 -8.14 2.68
CA PHE A 140 -8.21 -8.07 3.02
C PHE A 140 -8.95 -7.35 1.89
N TYR A 141 -10.11 -7.87 1.53
CA TYR A 141 -10.96 -7.28 0.50
C TYR A 141 -12.19 -6.69 1.16
N ILE A 142 -12.39 -5.41 0.99
CA ILE A 142 -13.48 -4.64 1.60
C ILE A 142 -14.31 -3.97 0.52
N VAL A 143 -15.59 -3.75 0.80
CA VAL A 143 -16.44 -2.88 0.01
C VAL A 143 -16.43 -1.50 0.65
N ASN A 144 -16.00 -0.50 -0.09
CA ASN A 144 -16.00 0.88 0.37
C ASN A 144 -17.42 1.47 0.37
N ASN A 145 -17.55 2.71 0.85
CA ASN A 145 -18.85 3.39 0.93
C ASN A 145 -19.51 3.62 -0.44
N ASP A 146 -18.76 3.59 -1.51
CA ASP A 146 -19.26 3.71 -2.90
C ASP A 146 -19.72 2.36 -3.48
N GLY A 147 -19.64 1.27 -2.71
CA GLY A 147 -19.97 -0.07 -3.15
C GLY A 147 -18.88 -0.75 -4.01
N VAL A 148 -17.68 -0.16 -4.07
CA VAL A 148 -16.56 -0.70 -4.85
C VAL A 148 -15.66 -1.55 -3.97
N GLU A 149 -15.27 -2.72 -4.46
CA GLU A 149 -14.30 -3.57 -3.80
C GLU A 149 -12.92 -2.92 -3.80
N SER A 150 -12.28 -2.89 -2.63
CA SER A 150 -10.96 -2.32 -2.43
C SER A 150 -10.09 -3.29 -1.63
N LYS A 151 -8.81 -3.30 -1.93
CA LYS A 151 -7.83 -4.16 -1.26
C LYS A 151 -7.11 -3.41 -0.14
N VAL A 152 -7.03 -4.01 1.04
CA VAL A 152 -6.20 -3.59 2.15
C VAL A 152 -5.06 -4.57 2.29
N ILE A 153 -3.84 -4.11 2.07
CA ILE A 153 -2.62 -4.93 2.20
C ILE A 153 -1.90 -4.55 3.49
N CYS A 154 -1.48 -5.53 4.24
CA CYS A 154 -0.62 -5.35 5.39
C CYS A 154 0.47 -6.42 5.41
N ASN A 155 1.72 -6.04 5.20
CA ASN A 155 2.85 -6.95 5.29
C ASN A 155 3.73 -6.69 6.51
N ASN A 156 3.70 -5.50 7.07
CA ASN A 156 4.55 -5.17 8.20
C ASN A 156 3.89 -4.32 9.31
N CYS A 157 2.59 -4.09 9.25
CA CYS A 157 1.87 -3.32 10.28
C CYS A 157 1.89 -3.99 11.66
N ASN A 158 1.87 -5.33 11.68
CA ASN A 158 1.90 -6.14 12.90
C ASN A 158 3.29 -6.69 13.23
N LEU A 159 4.30 -6.40 12.41
CA LEU A 159 5.66 -6.86 12.66
C LEU A 159 6.29 -6.13 13.85
N PRO A 160 7.27 -6.76 14.54
CA PRO A 160 8.01 -6.14 15.61
C PRO A 160 8.62 -4.80 15.22
N PHE A 161 8.85 -3.92 16.21
CA PHE A 161 9.42 -2.60 15.98
C PHE A 161 10.86 -2.57 15.45
N ASP A 162 11.55 -3.69 15.44
CA ASP A 162 12.86 -3.85 14.81
C ASP A 162 12.78 -3.97 13.28
N HIS A 163 11.60 -4.25 12.73
CA HIS A 163 11.37 -4.17 11.29
C HIS A 163 11.46 -2.73 10.80
N ARG A 164 12.29 -2.50 9.79
CA ARG A 164 12.72 -1.15 9.43
C ARG A 164 12.41 -0.74 8.00
N THR A 165 12.34 -1.68 7.10
CA THR A 165 12.08 -1.41 5.69
C THR A 165 10.60 -1.29 5.39
N VAL A 166 10.27 -0.49 4.38
CA VAL A 166 8.95 -0.40 3.76
C VAL A 166 9.00 -1.13 2.44
N THR A 167 8.06 -2.01 2.18
CA THR A 167 8.00 -2.73 0.92
C THR A 167 7.27 -1.91 -0.15
N ARG A 168 7.38 -2.37 -1.40
CA ARG A 168 6.63 -1.78 -2.52
C ARG A 168 5.11 -1.89 -2.27
N GLU A 169 4.67 -3.02 -1.77
CA GLU A 169 3.25 -3.31 -1.47
C GLU A 169 2.72 -2.39 -0.37
N ASP A 170 3.49 -2.14 0.69
CA ASP A 170 3.13 -1.15 1.72
C ASP A 170 2.95 0.24 1.12
N MET A 171 3.85 0.65 0.23
CA MET A 171 3.76 1.96 -0.42
C MET A 171 2.50 2.07 -1.27
N ILE A 172 2.18 1.06 -2.07
CA ILE A 172 0.98 1.02 -2.89
C ILE A 172 -0.28 1.11 -2.02
N ALA A 173 -0.37 0.26 -0.99
CA ALA A 173 -1.51 0.25 -0.09
C ALA A 173 -1.71 1.60 0.60
N ASN A 174 -0.61 2.22 1.04
CA ASN A 174 -0.65 3.51 1.72
C ASN A 174 -1.05 4.65 0.79
N ILE A 175 -0.54 4.68 -0.44
CA ILE A 175 -0.92 5.69 -1.43
C ILE A 175 -2.39 5.54 -1.81
N SER A 176 -2.86 4.33 -2.09
CA SER A 176 -4.27 4.06 -2.41
C SER A 176 -5.20 4.51 -1.28
N TYR A 177 -4.84 4.22 -0.03
CA TYR A 177 -5.62 4.68 1.12
C TYR A 177 -5.66 6.20 1.25
N LEU A 178 -4.52 6.88 1.07
CA LEU A 178 -4.45 8.34 1.13
C LEU A 178 -5.26 9.01 0.02
N LEU A 179 -5.25 8.45 -1.18
CA LEU A 179 -6.07 8.93 -2.29
C LEU A 179 -7.58 8.85 -1.94
N ASN A 180 -8.01 7.72 -1.39
CA ASN A 180 -9.40 7.54 -0.96
C ASN A 180 -9.81 8.50 0.15
N LEU A 181 -8.92 8.82 1.10
CA LEU A 181 -9.20 9.83 2.14
C LEU A 181 -9.38 11.25 1.59
N MET A 182 -8.78 11.57 0.46
CA MET A 182 -8.88 12.89 -0.16
C MET A 182 -10.19 13.08 -0.94
N ASP A 183 -10.92 12.01 -1.23
CA ASP A 183 -12.21 12.03 -1.94
C ASP A 183 -13.42 12.19 -0.99
N GLY A 184 -13.23 12.06 0.31
CA GLY A 184 -14.22 12.30 1.37
C GLY A 184 -14.03 13.68 1.99
#